data_c7d3f9b9e538e4c38e5324a5e294c8be
#
_entry.id   c7d3f9b9e538e4c38e5324a5e294c8be
#
_cell.length_a   1.000
_cell.length_b   1.000
_cell.length_c   1.000
_cell.angle_alpha   90.00
_cell.angle_beta   90.00
_cell.angle_gamma   90.00
#
_symmetry.space_group_name_H-M   'P 1'
#
loop_
_entity.id
_entity.type
_entity.pdbx_description
1 polymer ?
#
loop_
_entity_poly.entity_id
_entity_poly.type
_entity_poly.pdbx_seq_one_letter_code
_entity_poly.pdbx_strand_id
1 'polypeptide(L)'
;MAFNKYQVIKGAVSYELANFIFNYFLLKRDAVKWMYDNNITYDTGMLGTWTDKQIPNTYSHYADPVMETLLVKVLPVMAQETGLQLVPTYSYARIYKNGDILHKHKDRPSCEISTTINLGGDPWPIFIDGTGADTVIDEYKNIHKPNAPEGTKVLLEVGDM
;
A
#
# COMPACT_ATOMS: atom_id res chain seq x y z
N MET A 1 -14.70 6.09 22.80
CA MET A 1 -14.30 7.12 21.83
C MET A 1 -14.88 6.73 20.48
N ALA A 2 -15.45 7.65 19.72
CA ALA A 2 -15.86 7.34 18.36
C ALA A 2 -14.59 7.07 17.55
N PHE A 3 -14.49 5.90 16.96
CA PHE A 3 -13.37 5.53 16.08
C PHE A 3 -13.43 6.47 14.86
N ASN A 4 -12.46 7.37 14.71
CA ASN A 4 -12.27 8.06 13.45
C ASN A 4 -11.96 6.99 12.40
N LYS A 5 -12.68 7.00 11.29
CA LYS A 5 -12.54 5.97 10.25
C LYS A 5 -11.16 5.92 9.60
N TYR A 6 -10.30 6.87 9.88
CA TYR A 6 -8.87 6.88 9.57
C TYR A 6 -8.11 7.82 10.50
N GLN A 7 -6.81 7.62 10.61
CA GLN A 7 -5.88 8.54 11.27
C GLN A 7 -4.50 8.45 10.62
N VAL A 8 -3.67 9.46 10.85
CA VAL A 8 -2.26 9.48 10.42
C VAL A 8 -1.38 9.34 11.64
N ILE A 9 -0.50 8.36 11.62
CA ILE A 9 0.49 8.11 12.67
C ILE A 9 1.84 8.57 12.15
N LYS A 10 2.34 9.68 12.71
CA LYS A 10 3.61 10.27 12.31
C LYS A 10 4.79 9.44 12.81
N GLY A 11 5.75 9.18 11.91
CA GLY A 11 6.97 8.46 12.26
C GLY A 11 6.73 7.05 12.80
N ALA A 12 5.67 6.36 12.36
CA ALA A 12 5.40 4.97 12.74
C ALA A 12 6.58 4.04 12.43
N VAL A 13 7.34 4.40 11.41
CA VAL A 13 8.61 3.78 11.03
C VAL A 13 9.68 4.86 11.01
N SER A 14 10.87 4.58 11.57
CA SER A 14 11.97 5.55 11.50
C SER A 14 12.36 5.85 10.06
N TYR A 15 12.79 7.08 9.79
CA TYR A 15 13.25 7.48 8.46
C TYR A 15 14.34 6.54 7.92
N GLU A 16 15.29 6.15 8.77
CA GLU A 16 16.38 5.25 8.38
C GLU A 16 15.87 3.90 7.91
N LEU A 17 14.93 3.29 8.66
CA LEU A 17 14.34 2.01 8.30
C LEU A 17 13.48 2.13 7.04
N ALA A 18 12.66 3.17 6.93
CA ALA A 18 11.83 3.42 5.74
C ALA A 18 12.72 3.57 4.49
N ASN A 19 13.77 4.39 4.58
CA ASN A 19 14.71 4.60 3.48
C ASN A 19 15.50 3.33 3.13
N PHE A 20 15.89 2.52 4.11
CA PHE A 20 16.53 1.23 3.86
C PHE A 20 15.61 0.29 3.07
N ILE A 21 14.34 0.17 3.48
CA ILE A 21 13.35 -0.67 2.80
C ILE A 21 13.03 -0.12 1.41
N PHE A 22 12.93 1.20 1.25
CA PHE A 22 12.73 1.85 -0.04
C PHE A 22 13.86 1.48 -1.03
N ASN A 23 15.11 1.65 -0.61
CA ASN A 23 16.27 1.32 -1.46
C ASN A 23 16.37 -0.18 -1.76
N TYR A 24 16.05 -1.05 -0.78
CA TYR A 24 15.90 -2.48 -1.02
C TYR A 24 14.91 -2.78 -2.13
N PHE A 25 13.74 -2.15 -2.10
CA PHE A 25 12.67 -2.43 -3.05
C PHE A 25 12.99 -1.88 -4.45
N LEU A 26 13.69 -0.74 -4.55
CA LEU A 26 14.22 -0.24 -5.81
C LEU A 26 15.25 -1.20 -6.41
N LEU A 27 16.22 -1.64 -5.60
CA LEU A 27 17.24 -2.59 -6.05
C LEU A 27 16.62 -3.92 -6.50
N LYS A 28 15.65 -4.42 -5.75
CA LYS A 28 14.92 -5.63 -6.11
C LYS A 28 14.22 -5.48 -7.45
N ARG A 29 13.47 -4.37 -7.66
CA ARG A 29 12.83 -4.07 -8.95
C ARG A 29 13.83 -4.15 -10.10
N ASP A 30 14.98 -3.51 -9.95
CA ASP A 30 15.98 -3.41 -11.02
C ASP A 30 16.61 -4.78 -11.31
N ALA A 31 16.93 -5.55 -10.27
CA ALA A 31 17.45 -6.92 -10.41
C ALA A 31 16.42 -7.84 -11.10
N VAL A 32 15.17 -7.79 -10.68
CA VAL A 32 14.10 -8.62 -11.27
C VAL A 32 13.82 -8.19 -12.72
N LYS A 33 13.85 -6.88 -13.01
CA LYS A 33 13.70 -6.40 -14.39
C LYS A 33 14.82 -6.94 -15.28
N TRP A 34 16.06 -6.87 -14.81
CA TRP A 34 17.19 -7.44 -15.54
C TRP A 34 17.02 -8.94 -15.81
N MET A 35 16.54 -9.70 -14.81
CA MET A 35 16.27 -11.14 -14.96
C MET A 35 15.20 -11.41 -16.03
N TYR A 36 14.12 -10.62 -16.07
CA TYR A 36 13.09 -10.75 -17.10
C TYR A 36 13.61 -10.39 -18.49
N ASP A 37 14.31 -9.27 -18.62
CA ASP A 37 14.85 -8.80 -19.89
C ASP A 37 15.86 -9.81 -20.50
N ASN A 38 16.49 -10.63 -19.65
CA ASN A 38 17.45 -11.65 -20.07
C ASN A 38 16.86 -13.10 -20.06
N ASN A 39 15.57 -13.25 -19.90
CA ASN A 39 14.87 -14.54 -19.88
C ASN A 39 15.39 -15.54 -18.82
N ILE A 40 15.91 -15.03 -17.68
CA ILE A 40 16.42 -15.84 -16.58
C ILE A 40 15.28 -16.34 -15.68
N THR A 41 14.21 -15.54 -15.58
CA THR A 41 13.05 -15.88 -14.77
C THR A 41 11.77 -15.63 -15.52
N TYR A 42 10.74 -16.36 -15.12
CA TYR A 42 9.36 -16.12 -15.50
C TYR A 42 8.64 -15.51 -14.30
N ASP A 43 7.51 -14.83 -14.52
CA ASP A 43 6.70 -14.30 -13.44
C ASP A 43 6.22 -15.45 -12.54
N THR A 44 6.85 -15.56 -11.38
CA THR A 44 6.53 -16.59 -10.38
C THR A 44 5.66 -16.02 -9.24
N GLY A 45 5.37 -14.72 -9.28
CA GLY A 45 4.74 -14.00 -8.16
C GLY A 45 5.66 -13.83 -6.94
N MET A 46 6.77 -14.57 -6.87
CA MET A 46 7.73 -14.49 -5.75
C MET A 46 8.75 -13.37 -5.90
N LEU A 47 8.91 -12.85 -7.10
CA LEU A 47 9.87 -11.81 -7.42
C LEU A 47 9.21 -10.44 -7.64
N GLY A 48 7.91 -10.37 -7.61
CA GLY A 48 7.12 -9.19 -7.98
C GLY A 48 6.79 -9.17 -9.47
N THR A 49 5.96 -8.23 -9.88
CA THR A 49 5.38 -8.22 -11.22
C THR A 49 5.10 -6.80 -11.72
N TRP A 50 4.95 -6.64 -13.04
CA TRP A 50 4.45 -5.44 -13.71
C TRP A 50 3.04 -5.65 -14.30
N THR A 51 2.40 -6.78 -14.00
CA THR A 51 1.12 -7.19 -14.61
C THR A 51 -0.10 -6.86 -13.77
N ASP A 52 0.04 -6.08 -12.71
CA ASP A 52 -1.09 -5.62 -11.90
C ASP A 52 -2.07 -4.81 -12.75
N LYS A 53 -3.32 -5.27 -12.78
CA LYS A 53 -4.38 -4.64 -13.58
C LYS A 53 -4.85 -3.30 -13.03
N GLN A 54 -4.64 -3.03 -11.74
CA GLN A 54 -5.02 -1.75 -11.14
C GLN A 54 -4.13 -0.63 -11.66
N ILE A 55 -2.82 -0.89 -11.78
CA ILE A 55 -1.84 0.07 -12.30
C ILE A 55 -0.88 -0.66 -13.24
N PRO A 56 -1.21 -0.74 -14.52
CA PRO A 56 -0.39 -1.45 -15.50
C PRO A 56 1.02 -0.92 -15.61
N ASN A 57 1.96 -1.80 -15.88
CA ASN A 57 3.39 -1.47 -16.08
C ASN A 57 4.06 -0.82 -14.86
N THR A 58 3.52 -1.04 -13.68
CA THR A 58 4.08 -0.57 -12.41
C THR A 58 4.51 -1.75 -11.56
N TYR A 59 5.76 -1.73 -11.08
CA TYR A 59 6.29 -2.83 -10.27
C TYR A 59 5.58 -2.92 -8.94
N SER A 60 5.10 -4.10 -8.64
CA SER A 60 4.43 -4.43 -7.39
C SER A 60 4.81 -5.81 -6.89
N HIS A 61 4.71 -6.03 -5.59
CA HIS A 61 4.97 -7.32 -4.98
C HIS A 61 3.99 -7.59 -3.84
N TYR A 62 3.29 -8.69 -3.96
CA TYR A 62 2.43 -9.25 -2.91
C TYR A 62 3.27 -10.12 -1.98
N ALA A 63 3.16 -9.88 -0.67
CA ALA A 63 3.82 -10.68 0.36
C ALA A 63 5.36 -10.77 0.21
N ASP A 64 6.01 -9.65 -0.13
CA ASP A 64 7.47 -9.57 -0.09
C ASP A 64 7.98 -9.82 1.35
N PRO A 65 8.97 -10.70 1.59
CA PRO A 65 9.42 -11.04 2.95
C PRO A 65 9.87 -9.84 3.80
N VAL A 66 10.46 -8.81 3.19
CA VAL A 66 10.85 -7.59 3.92
C VAL A 66 9.60 -6.78 4.30
N MET A 67 8.63 -6.70 3.39
CA MET A 67 7.35 -6.01 3.66
C MET A 67 6.49 -6.78 4.66
N GLU A 68 6.49 -8.12 4.63
CA GLU A 68 5.84 -8.94 5.67
C GLU A 68 6.51 -8.72 7.05
N THR A 69 7.83 -8.59 7.08
CA THR A 69 8.56 -8.26 8.31
C THR A 69 8.17 -6.87 8.83
N LEU A 70 8.02 -5.90 7.92
CA LEU A 70 7.53 -4.56 8.27
C LEU A 70 6.09 -4.60 8.80
N LEU A 71 5.20 -5.38 8.17
CA LEU A 71 3.83 -5.59 8.62
C LEU A 71 3.79 -6.08 10.08
N VAL A 72 4.60 -7.08 10.42
CA VAL A 72 4.70 -7.58 11.79
C VAL A 72 5.28 -6.52 12.74
N LYS A 73 6.24 -5.72 12.26
CA LYS A 73 6.85 -4.66 13.07
C LYS A 73 5.87 -3.54 13.42
N VAL A 74 4.97 -3.15 12.52
CA VAL A 74 4.00 -2.07 12.77
C VAL A 74 2.73 -2.55 13.45
N LEU A 75 2.49 -3.85 13.50
CA LEU A 75 1.30 -4.45 14.11
C LEU A 75 1.03 -3.95 15.56
N PRO A 76 2.04 -3.85 16.47
CA PRO A 76 1.78 -3.33 17.82
C PRO A 76 1.29 -1.88 17.83
N VAL A 77 1.80 -1.05 16.93
CA VAL A 77 1.36 0.35 16.79
C VAL A 77 -0.10 0.38 16.31
N MET A 78 -0.43 -0.38 15.29
CA MET A 78 -1.82 -0.47 14.80
C MET A 78 -2.77 -1.01 15.85
N ALA A 79 -2.38 -2.03 16.61
CA ALA A 79 -3.20 -2.58 17.69
C ALA A 79 -3.43 -1.56 18.82
N GLN A 80 -2.41 -0.77 19.16
CA GLN A 80 -2.52 0.31 20.13
C GLN A 80 -3.48 1.41 19.65
N GLU A 81 -3.31 1.87 18.42
CA GLU A 81 -4.08 3.00 17.87
C GLU A 81 -5.54 2.64 17.60
N THR A 82 -5.81 1.39 17.24
CA THR A 82 -7.17 0.92 17.01
C THR A 82 -7.87 0.41 18.28
N GLY A 83 -7.11 0.01 19.29
CA GLY A 83 -7.64 -0.68 20.46
C GLY A 83 -8.13 -2.11 20.17
N LEU A 84 -7.75 -2.69 19.03
CA LEU A 84 -8.20 -4.01 18.56
C LEU A 84 -7.10 -5.05 18.69
N GLN A 85 -7.50 -6.31 18.82
CA GLN A 85 -6.61 -7.45 18.61
C GLN A 85 -6.55 -7.73 17.12
N LEU A 86 -5.42 -7.38 16.49
CA LEU A 86 -5.22 -7.52 15.05
C LEU A 86 -4.39 -8.76 14.74
N VAL A 87 -4.70 -9.37 13.61
CA VAL A 87 -3.93 -10.46 13.01
C VAL A 87 -3.41 -9.98 11.66
N PRO A 88 -2.08 -10.05 11.41
CA PRO A 88 -1.53 -9.66 10.12
C PRO A 88 -1.99 -10.64 9.04
N THR A 89 -2.40 -10.12 7.90
CA THR A 89 -2.85 -10.93 6.76
C THR A 89 -1.81 -10.96 5.65
N TYR A 90 -1.46 -9.83 5.07
CA TYR A 90 -0.44 -9.70 4.03
C TYR A 90 -0.01 -8.25 3.84
N SER A 91 1.13 -8.07 3.20
CA SER A 91 1.58 -6.78 2.68
C SER A 91 1.47 -6.71 1.16
N TYR A 92 1.34 -5.49 0.65
CA TYR A 92 1.40 -5.21 -0.78
C TYR A 92 2.25 -3.97 -1.03
N ALA A 93 3.36 -4.12 -1.73
CA ALA A 93 4.25 -3.02 -2.04
C ALA A 93 4.17 -2.64 -3.53
N ARG A 94 4.24 -1.35 -3.83
CA ARG A 94 4.19 -0.81 -5.19
C ARG A 94 5.11 0.40 -5.34
N ILE A 95 5.80 0.48 -6.48
CA ILE A 95 6.61 1.66 -6.84
C ILE A 95 5.83 2.43 -7.90
N TYR A 96 5.11 3.44 -7.46
CA TYR A 96 4.40 4.33 -8.38
C TYR A 96 5.37 5.15 -9.23
N LYS A 97 5.00 5.43 -10.45
CA LYS A 97 5.71 6.31 -11.37
C LYS A 97 4.83 7.46 -11.82
N ASN A 98 5.43 8.50 -12.34
CA ASN A 98 4.69 9.65 -12.85
C ASN A 98 3.60 9.21 -13.85
N GLY A 99 2.38 9.70 -13.64
CA GLY A 99 1.21 9.37 -14.44
C GLY A 99 0.41 8.14 -13.98
N ASP A 100 0.88 7.38 -12.99
CA ASP A 100 0.09 6.30 -12.42
C ASP A 100 -1.12 6.85 -11.64
N ILE A 101 -2.24 6.18 -11.75
CA ILE A 101 -3.47 6.53 -11.02
C ILE A 101 -4.03 5.27 -10.37
N LEU A 102 -4.03 5.23 -9.05
CA LEU A 102 -4.81 4.25 -8.32
C LEU A 102 -6.22 4.81 -8.09
N HIS A 103 -7.17 4.27 -8.83
CA HIS A 103 -8.55 4.70 -8.72
C HIS A 103 -9.12 4.39 -7.33
N LYS A 104 -10.12 5.18 -6.93
CA LYS A 104 -10.85 4.98 -5.68
C LYS A 104 -11.38 3.55 -5.62
N HIS A 105 -11.10 2.88 -4.50
CA HIS A 105 -11.50 1.49 -4.27
C HIS A 105 -11.68 1.25 -2.77
N LYS A 106 -12.19 0.10 -2.43
CA LYS A 106 -12.10 -0.48 -1.09
C LYS A 106 -11.22 -1.72 -1.15
N ASP A 107 -10.49 -1.93 -0.08
CA ASP A 107 -9.77 -3.18 0.11
C ASP A 107 -10.76 -4.33 0.30
N ARG A 108 -10.28 -5.55 0.04
CA ARG A 108 -11.14 -6.73 0.22
C ARG A 108 -11.50 -6.94 1.69
N PRO A 109 -12.59 -7.66 1.99
CA PRO A 109 -13.07 -7.87 3.36
C PRO A 109 -12.04 -8.46 4.34
N SER A 110 -11.06 -9.23 3.83
CA SER A 110 -9.95 -9.74 4.66
C SER A 110 -8.98 -8.67 5.14
N CYS A 111 -9.06 -7.44 4.61
CA CYS A 111 -8.28 -6.28 5.00
C CYS A 111 -9.17 -5.31 5.79
N GLU A 112 -9.79 -5.80 6.86
CA GLU A 112 -10.73 -5.03 7.67
C GLU A 112 -10.09 -3.75 8.26
N ILE A 113 -8.83 -3.85 8.66
CA ILE A 113 -7.99 -2.71 9.04
C ILE A 113 -6.79 -2.68 8.09
N SER A 114 -6.70 -1.63 7.32
CA SER A 114 -5.61 -1.43 6.36
C SER A 114 -4.74 -0.25 6.76
N THR A 115 -3.48 -0.27 6.37
CA THR A 115 -2.58 0.87 6.50
C THR A 115 -1.73 1.04 5.25
N THR A 116 -1.40 2.31 4.95
CA THR A 116 -0.43 2.69 3.94
C THR A 116 0.76 3.34 4.61
N ILE A 117 1.97 2.91 4.27
CA ILE A 117 3.22 3.50 4.78
C ILE A 117 3.97 4.11 3.61
N ASN A 118 4.36 5.38 3.74
CA ASN A 118 5.27 5.99 2.78
C ASN A 118 6.71 5.60 3.14
N LEU A 119 7.36 4.84 2.26
CA LEU A 119 8.75 4.40 2.44
C LEU A 119 9.76 5.33 1.76
N GLY A 120 9.33 6.16 0.80
CA GLY A 120 10.22 7.07 0.09
C GLY A 120 9.67 7.51 -1.26
N GLY A 121 10.45 8.32 -1.98
CA GLY A 121 10.11 8.88 -3.27
C GLY A 121 9.56 10.31 -3.17
N ASP A 122 9.01 10.79 -4.29
CA ASP A 122 8.38 12.11 -4.35
C ASP A 122 7.07 12.14 -3.55
N PRO A 123 6.70 13.32 -3.01
CA PRO A 123 5.44 13.45 -2.28
C PRO A 123 4.23 13.06 -3.14
N TRP A 124 3.46 12.10 -2.67
CA TRP A 124 2.23 11.67 -3.34
C TRP A 124 1.06 11.64 -2.36
N PRO A 125 0.05 12.47 -2.57
CA PRO A 125 -1.13 12.46 -1.72
C PRO A 125 -2.01 11.24 -1.99
N ILE A 126 -2.59 10.69 -0.93
CA ILE A 126 -3.70 9.76 -0.99
C ILE A 126 -4.99 10.50 -0.61
N PHE A 127 -6.14 9.99 -1.06
CA PHE A 127 -7.44 10.56 -0.75
C PHE A 127 -8.28 9.52 -0.03
N ILE A 128 -8.73 9.84 1.18
CA ILE A 128 -9.45 8.90 2.05
C ILE A 128 -10.86 9.42 2.29
N ASP A 129 -11.86 8.63 1.93
CA ASP A 129 -13.25 8.89 2.28
C ASP A 129 -13.60 8.21 3.61
N GLY A 130 -13.45 8.96 4.70
CA GLY A 130 -13.82 8.50 6.04
C GLY A 130 -15.33 8.53 6.34
N THR A 131 -16.15 9.03 5.43
CA THR A 131 -17.61 9.14 5.68
C THR A 131 -18.33 7.78 5.50
N GLY A 132 -17.77 6.90 4.69
CA GLY A 132 -18.43 5.67 4.25
C GLY A 132 -19.68 5.91 3.41
N ALA A 133 -19.87 7.16 2.91
CA ALA A 133 -21.02 7.53 2.07
C ALA A 133 -20.92 6.94 0.67
N ASP A 134 -19.70 6.64 0.22
CA ASP A 134 -19.46 5.95 -1.03
C ASP A 134 -19.59 4.44 -0.83
N THR A 135 -20.71 3.92 -1.26
CA THR A 135 -20.89 2.46 -1.31
C THR A 135 -20.36 1.95 -2.63
N VAL A 136 -19.36 1.08 -2.58
CA VAL A 136 -18.93 0.30 -3.74
C VAL A 136 -20.11 -0.56 -4.18
N ILE A 137 -20.50 -0.44 -5.46
CA ILE A 137 -21.61 -1.21 -6.03
C ILE A 137 -21.18 -2.66 -6.25
N ASP A 138 -19.92 -2.87 -6.59
CA ASP A 138 -19.32 -4.19 -6.80
C ASP A 138 -17.86 -4.14 -6.29
N GLU A 139 -17.59 -4.76 -5.16
CA GLU A 139 -16.27 -4.78 -4.52
C GLU A 139 -15.19 -5.43 -5.41
N TYR A 140 -15.57 -6.40 -6.22
CA TYR A 140 -14.65 -7.10 -7.12
C TYR A 140 -14.28 -6.28 -8.35
N LYS A 141 -15.15 -5.35 -8.75
CA LYS A 141 -14.95 -4.51 -9.93
C LYS A 141 -14.57 -3.07 -9.59
N ASN A 142 -14.53 -2.72 -8.31
CA ASN A 142 -14.26 -1.33 -7.85
C ASN A 142 -15.17 -0.29 -8.53
N ILE A 143 -16.43 -0.64 -8.72
CA ILE A 143 -17.43 0.24 -9.32
C ILE A 143 -17.97 1.15 -8.23
N HIS A 144 -17.77 2.45 -8.38
CA HIS A 144 -18.25 3.49 -7.47
C HIS A 144 -19.47 4.20 -8.01
N LYS A 145 -20.28 4.75 -7.12
CA LYS A 145 -21.40 5.59 -7.52
C LYS A 145 -20.90 6.84 -8.25
N PRO A 146 -21.60 7.30 -9.31
CA PRO A 146 -21.40 8.63 -9.84
C PRO A 146 -21.54 9.67 -8.70
N ASN A 147 -20.68 10.67 -8.68
CA ASN A 147 -20.63 11.70 -7.62
C ASN A 147 -20.18 11.23 -6.23
N ALA A 148 -19.46 10.13 -6.14
CA ALA A 148 -18.76 9.76 -4.92
C ALA A 148 -17.84 10.90 -4.47
N PRO A 149 -17.77 11.24 -3.15
CA PRO A 149 -16.89 12.29 -2.67
C PRO A 149 -15.42 11.94 -2.96
N GLU A 150 -14.63 12.94 -3.31
CA GLU A 150 -13.20 12.76 -3.60
C GLU A 150 -12.42 12.23 -2.38
N GLY A 151 -12.90 12.54 -1.18
CA GLY A 151 -12.25 12.20 0.07
C GLY A 151 -11.32 13.31 0.59
N THR A 152 -10.77 13.10 1.77
CA THR A 152 -9.81 14.01 2.39
C THR A 152 -8.41 13.72 1.85
N LYS A 153 -7.75 14.76 1.37
CA LYS A 153 -6.35 14.69 0.93
C LYS A 153 -5.44 14.47 2.13
N VAL A 154 -4.66 13.41 2.09
CA VAL A 154 -3.64 13.06 3.10
C VAL A 154 -2.29 12.98 2.42
N LEU A 155 -1.30 13.67 2.97
CA LEU A 155 0.09 13.59 2.54
C LEU A 155 0.89 12.91 3.66
N LEU A 156 1.47 11.76 3.35
CA LEU A 156 2.35 11.03 4.27
C LEU A 156 3.80 11.44 4.00
N GLU A 157 4.51 11.81 5.04
CA GLU A 157 5.97 11.91 5.00
C GLU A 157 6.62 10.53 5.09
N VAL A 158 7.91 10.43 4.80
CA VAL A 158 8.62 9.14 4.85
C VAL A 158 8.61 8.59 6.28
N GLY A 159 8.10 7.37 6.44
CA GLY A 159 7.90 6.71 7.73
C GLY A 159 6.52 6.94 8.37
N ASP A 160 5.68 7.82 7.82
CA ASP A 160 4.29 7.96 8.26
C ASP A 160 3.43 6.78 7.80
N MET A 161 2.40 6.52 8.59
CA MET A 161 1.44 5.44 8.36
C MET A 161 0.01 5.96 8.42
#